data_5b3aca45b5f66576f34b5c568bd84ab4
#
_entry.id   5b3aca45b5f66576f34b5c568bd84ab4
#
_cell.length_a   1.000
_cell.length_b   1.000
_cell.length_c   1.000
_cell.angle_alpha   90.00
_cell.angle_beta   90.00
_cell.angle_gamma   90.00
#
_symmetry.space_group_name_H-M   'P 1'
#
loop_
_entity.id
_entity.type
_entity.pdbx_description
1 polymer ?
#
loop_
_entity_poly.entity_id
_entity_poly.type
_entity_poly.pdbx_seq_one_letter_code
_entity_poly.pdbx_strand_id
1 'polypeptide(L)'
;IFMQQPLVRMTEEIKSQNKDYLLEILKNAKEVGALGVEIPFVDNSSIKNDKEKQEFIDVMQDAFKLAKDLDIKISLETDLSPIAFKELLELIDLDFVQANYDIGNSASLGFDPKEELDEYGQRILNVHVKDRKLGGTTVPLGTGNADINLVIQKLQEFGYSGGLTMQAARGENDVETAKEQLKYVRSLLNNSK
;
A
#
# COMPACT_ATOMS: atom_id res chain seq x y z
N ILE A 1 7.50 -1.89 6.93
CA ILE A 1 7.24 -1.58 8.35
C ILE A 1 5.84 -1.03 8.42
N PHE A 2 5.06 -1.54 9.32
CA PHE A 2 3.64 -1.25 9.45
C PHE A 2 3.39 -0.36 10.68
N MET A 3 2.80 0.81 10.47
CA MET A 3 2.42 1.70 11.56
C MET A 3 0.92 1.60 11.84
N GLN A 4 0.54 1.00 12.97
CA GLN A 4 -0.87 0.78 13.33
C GLN A 4 -1.54 2.00 14.00
N GLN A 5 -0.77 3.00 14.36
CA GLN A 5 -1.30 4.16 15.09
C GLN A 5 -1.78 5.22 14.09
N PRO A 6 -3.02 5.69 14.20
CA PRO A 6 -3.52 6.73 13.32
C PRO A 6 -2.78 8.05 13.52
N LEU A 7 -2.63 8.82 12.44
CA LEU A 7 -2.03 10.15 12.43
C LEU A 7 -3.07 11.26 12.31
N VAL A 8 -4.33 10.91 12.04
CA VAL A 8 -5.45 11.84 11.93
C VAL A 8 -6.49 11.56 13.01
N ARG A 9 -7.31 12.54 13.36
CA ARG A 9 -8.36 12.44 14.41
C ARG A 9 -7.86 12.08 15.81
N MET A 10 -6.63 12.43 16.14
CA MET A 10 -6.02 12.17 17.45
C MET A 10 -5.90 13.47 18.26
N THR A 11 -5.69 13.32 19.57
CA THR A 11 -5.25 14.45 20.39
C THR A 11 -3.83 14.87 19.99
N GLU A 12 -3.48 16.14 20.21
CA GLU A 12 -2.15 16.64 19.85
C GLU A 12 -1.02 15.88 20.53
N GLU A 13 -1.23 15.41 21.76
CA GLU A 13 -0.27 14.58 22.48
C GLU A 13 0.01 13.24 21.76
N ILE A 14 -1.06 12.54 21.36
CA ILE A 14 -0.94 11.25 20.63
C ILE A 14 -0.34 11.48 19.24
N LYS A 15 -0.72 12.54 18.54
CA LYS A 15 -0.11 12.90 17.25
C LYS A 15 1.39 13.12 17.38
N SER A 16 1.81 13.90 18.36
CA SER A 16 3.25 14.15 18.63
C SER A 16 4.00 12.85 18.87
N GLN A 17 3.47 11.99 19.72
CA GLN A 17 4.06 10.68 20.02
C GLN A 17 4.14 9.79 18.78
N ASN A 18 3.09 9.72 17.96
CA ASN A 18 3.07 8.94 16.73
C ASN A 18 4.03 9.49 15.67
N LYS A 19 4.19 10.81 15.60
CA LYS A 19 5.23 11.44 14.76
C LYS A 19 6.63 11.00 15.18
N ASP A 20 6.94 11.04 16.48
CA ASP A 20 8.24 10.63 16.99
C ASP A 20 8.53 9.15 16.65
N TYR A 21 7.55 8.27 16.83
CA TYR A 21 7.67 6.87 16.41
C TYR A 21 7.93 6.71 14.92
N LEU A 22 7.23 7.48 14.07
CA LEU A 22 7.44 7.42 12.61
C LEU A 22 8.85 7.87 12.23
N LEU A 23 9.36 8.94 12.84
CA LEU A 23 10.72 9.42 12.61
C LEU A 23 11.78 8.40 13.05
N GLU A 24 11.54 7.70 14.17
CA GLU A 24 12.41 6.60 14.62
C GLU A 24 12.37 5.40 13.67
N ILE A 25 11.17 5.02 13.19
CA ILE A 25 10.98 3.95 12.20
C ILE A 25 11.77 4.27 10.91
N LEU A 26 11.71 5.50 10.40
CA LEU A 26 12.43 5.90 9.21
C LEU A 26 13.96 5.77 9.39
N LYS A 27 14.51 6.18 10.54
CA LYS A 27 15.93 6.02 10.88
C LYS A 27 16.34 4.54 10.92
N ASN A 28 15.57 3.74 11.66
CA ASN A 28 15.83 2.30 11.80
C ASN A 28 15.69 1.56 10.45
N ALA A 29 14.73 1.97 9.62
CA ALA A 29 14.57 1.43 8.26
C ALA A 29 15.82 1.69 7.40
N LYS A 30 16.42 2.88 7.51
CA LYS A 30 17.69 3.19 6.82
C LYS A 30 18.84 2.32 7.32
N GLU A 31 18.97 2.13 8.63
CA GLU A 31 20.03 1.32 9.24
C GLU A 31 20.00 -0.14 8.79
N VAL A 32 18.79 -0.71 8.62
CA VAL A 32 18.64 -2.10 8.14
C VAL A 32 18.64 -2.22 6.62
N GLY A 33 18.82 -1.13 5.89
CA GLY A 33 18.85 -1.12 4.42
C GLY A 33 17.48 -1.34 3.75
N ALA A 34 16.39 -0.97 4.42
CA ALA A 34 15.07 -1.01 3.82
C ALA A 34 14.95 0.00 2.67
N LEU A 35 14.23 -0.37 1.60
CA LEU A 35 13.96 0.52 0.45
C LEU A 35 12.94 1.61 0.77
N GLY A 36 12.02 1.33 1.70
CA GLY A 36 10.95 2.24 2.07
C GLY A 36 10.21 1.81 3.33
N VAL A 37 9.33 2.68 3.78
CA VAL A 37 8.40 2.46 4.89
C VAL A 37 6.99 2.56 4.36
N GLU A 38 6.17 1.55 4.64
CA GLU A 38 4.75 1.54 4.31
C GLU A 38 3.94 2.10 5.48
N ILE A 39 3.03 3.00 5.16
CA ILE A 39 2.14 3.65 6.13
C ILE A 39 0.69 3.44 5.68
N PRO A 40 -0.09 2.62 6.40
CA PRO A 40 -1.49 2.37 6.05
C PRO A 40 -2.40 3.47 6.59
N PHE A 41 -3.25 3.98 5.71
CA PHE A 41 -4.37 4.89 6.00
C PHE A 41 -5.69 4.22 5.61
N VAL A 42 -5.98 3.11 6.26
CA VAL A 42 -7.17 2.28 6.06
C VAL A 42 -7.91 2.11 7.39
N ASP A 43 -9.13 1.63 7.36
CA ASP A 43 -9.97 1.36 8.53
C ASP A 43 -10.09 2.57 9.48
N ASN A 44 -9.57 2.45 10.71
CA ASN A 44 -9.60 3.54 11.70
C ASN A 44 -8.68 4.72 11.35
N SER A 45 -7.72 4.51 10.45
CA SER A 45 -6.78 5.54 9.99
C SER A 45 -7.19 6.16 8.66
N SER A 46 -8.31 5.72 8.04
CA SER A 46 -8.81 6.24 6.77
C SER A 46 -8.92 7.76 6.76
N ILE A 47 -8.53 8.36 5.65
CA ILE A 47 -8.75 9.80 5.38
C ILE A 47 -10.16 9.95 4.79
N LYS A 48 -11.06 10.66 5.48
CA LYS A 48 -12.49 10.69 5.15
C LYS A 48 -12.96 11.99 4.47
N ASN A 49 -12.15 13.03 4.53
CA ASN A 49 -12.51 14.35 4.00
C ASN A 49 -11.27 15.22 3.79
N ASP A 50 -11.45 16.38 3.13
CA ASP A 50 -10.34 17.28 2.80
C ASP A 50 -9.65 17.89 4.02
N LYS A 51 -10.36 18.08 5.13
CA LYS A 51 -9.74 18.53 6.38
C LYS A 51 -8.77 17.50 6.92
N GLU A 52 -9.15 16.23 6.91
CA GLU A 52 -8.27 15.14 7.36
C GLU A 52 -7.11 14.90 6.37
N LYS A 53 -7.35 15.11 5.07
CA LYS A 53 -6.30 15.10 4.04
C LYS A 53 -5.24 16.18 4.35
N GLN A 54 -5.66 17.40 4.66
CA GLN A 54 -4.73 18.47 5.03
C GLN A 54 -4.04 18.17 6.37
N GLU A 55 -4.77 17.71 7.38
CA GLU A 55 -4.21 17.28 8.66
C GLU A 55 -3.13 16.21 8.49
N PHE A 56 -3.38 15.21 7.63
CA PHE A 56 -2.40 14.19 7.29
C PHE A 56 -1.13 14.79 6.69
N ILE A 57 -1.25 15.67 5.70
CA ILE A 57 -0.11 16.31 5.04
C ILE A 57 0.70 17.11 6.05
N ASP A 58 0.05 17.87 6.93
CA ASP A 58 0.71 18.69 7.95
C ASP A 58 1.48 17.83 8.95
N VAL A 59 0.88 16.72 9.39
CA VAL A 59 1.52 15.79 10.33
C VAL A 59 2.73 15.08 9.70
N MET A 60 2.69 14.81 8.40
CA MET A 60 3.73 14.09 7.67
C MET A 60 4.94 14.95 7.27
N GLN A 61 4.90 16.28 7.39
CA GLN A 61 5.96 17.17 6.90
C GLN A 61 7.37 16.79 7.40
N ASP A 62 7.52 16.52 8.71
CA ASP A 62 8.81 16.15 9.29
C ASP A 62 9.28 14.77 8.80
N ALA A 63 8.34 13.83 8.61
CA ALA A 63 8.62 12.51 8.07
C ALA A 63 9.03 12.59 6.59
N PHE A 64 8.38 13.42 5.79
CA PHE A 64 8.76 13.64 4.40
C PHE A 64 10.17 14.23 4.29
N LYS A 65 10.48 15.24 5.11
CA LYS A 65 11.81 15.83 5.15
C LYS A 65 12.87 14.79 5.52
N LEU A 66 12.65 14.05 6.60
CA LEU A 66 13.59 13.02 7.06
C LEU A 66 13.76 11.89 6.04
N ALA A 67 12.67 11.42 5.42
CA ALA A 67 12.71 10.37 4.40
C ALA A 67 13.57 10.79 3.20
N LYS A 68 13.43 12.05 2.76
CA LYS A 68 14.27 12.64 1.72
C LYS A 68 15.75 12.67 2.12
N ASP A 69 16.05 13.16 3.33
CA ASP A 69 17.44 13.27 3.83
C ASP A 69 18.11 11.90 3.98
N LEU A 70 17.31 10.87 4.31
CA LEU A 70 17.77 9.49 4.45
C LEU A 70 17.78 8.70 3.13
N ASP A 71 17.26 9.26 2.04
CA ASP A 71 17.03 8.54 0.78
C ASP A 71 16.22 7.24 1.02
N ILE A 72 15.07 7.38 1.68
CA ILE A 72 14.09 6.33 1.94
C ILE A 72 12.77 6.70 1.30
N LYS A 73 12.12 5.76 0.64
CA LYS A 73 10.78 5.95 0.09
C LYS A 73 9.70 5.77 1.16
N ILE A 74 8.60 6.47 1.00
CA ILE A 74 7.36 6.26 1.76
C ILE A 74 6.32 5.70 0.80
N SER A 75 5.68 4.59 1.15
CA SER A 75 4.51 4.09 0.43
C SER A 75 3.25 4.22 1.27
N LEU A 76 2.21 4.76 0.67
CA LEU A 76 0.92 4.95 1.31
C LEU A 76 -0.04 3.85 0.84
N GLU A 77 -0.70 3.18 1.78
CA GLU A 77 -1.84 2.33 1.51
C GLU A 77 -3.11 3.02 1.98
N THR A 78 -4.11 3.18 1.13
CA THR A 78 -5.34 3.90 1.45
C THR A 78 -6.58 3.14 1.00
N ASP A 79 -7.74 3.50 1.56
CA ASP A 79 -9.07 3.11 1.10
C ASP A 79 -9.78 4.25 0.34
N LEU A 80 -9.04 5.25 -0.12
CA LEU A 80 -9.52 6.29 -1.00
C LEU A 80 -9.88 5.71 -2.38
N SER A 81 -10.86 6.32 -3.04
CA SER A 81 -11.13 5.98 -4.45
C SER A 81 -9.89 6.24 -5.33
N PRO A 82 -9.78 5.57 -6.51
CA PRO A 82 -8.61 5.71 -7.39
C PRO A 82 -8.27 7.19 -7.69
N ILE A 83 -9.26 7.99 -8.03
CA ILE A 83 -9.10 9.43 -8.31
C ILE A 83 -8.65 10.18 -7.07
N ALA A 84 -9.28 9.94 -5.92
CA ALA A 84 -8.94 10.66 -4.68
C ALA A 84 -7.53 10.31 -4.17
N PHE A 85 -7.06 9.07 -4.41
CA PHE A 85 -5.71 8.68 -4.06
C PHE A 85 -4.67 9.33 -4.99
N LYS A 86 -4.94 9.37 -6.30
CA LYS A 86 -4.13 10.14 -7.24
C LYS A 86 -4.00 11.60 -6.82
N GLU A 87 -5.14 12.27 -6.55
CA GLU A 87 -5.17 13.66 -6.08
C GLU A 87 -4.33 13.87 -4.80
N LEU A 88 -4.37 12.92 -3.86
CA LEU A 88 -3.53 12.97 -2.66
C LEU A 88 -2.04 12.90 -3.02
N LEU A 89 -1.64 11.98 -3.89
CA LEU A 89 -0.26 11.86 -4.35
C LEU A 89 0.23 13.09 -5.11
N GLU A 90 -0.64 13.69 -5.94
CA GLU A 90 -0.35 14.94 -6.65
C GLU A 90 -0.24 16.14 -5.70
N LEU A 91 -1.08 16.21 -4.67
CA LEU A 91 -1.04 17.26 -3.66
C LEU A 91 0.23 17.20 -2.81
N ILE A 92 0.74 15.99 -2.52
CA ILE A 92 2.01 15.80 -1.82
C ILE A 92 3.19 16.20 -2.72
N ASP A 93 3.11 15.91 -4.03
CA ASP A 93 4.08 16.25 -5.09
C ASP A 93 5.54 15.90 -4.74
N LEU A 94 5.75 14.71 -4.17
CA LEU A 94 7.07 14.20 -3.79
C LEU A 94 7.31 12.83 -4.45
N ASP A 95 8.32 12.72 -5.30
CA ASP A 95 8.63 11.49 -6.07
C ASP A 95 8.93 10.27 -5.20
N PHE A 96 9.45 10.48 -3.99
CA PHE A 96 9.75 9.40 -3.04
C PHE A 96 8.52 8.98 -2.21
N VAL A 97 7.38 9.68 -2.33
CA VAL A 97 6.10 9.26 -1.76
C VAL A 97 5.28 8.58 -2.85
N GLN A 98 5.04 7.30 -2.68
CA GLN A 98 4.46 6.41 -3.69
C GLN A 98 3.31 5.58 -3.09
N ALA A 99 2.63 4.80 -3.92
CA ALA A 99 1.55 3.93 -3.51
C ALA A 99 2.06 2.54 -3.07
N ASN A 100 1.48 1.99 -2.01
CA ASN A 100 1.39 0.55 -1.79
C ASN A 100 0.03 0.10 -2.31
N TYR A 101 0.00 -0.74 -3.32
CA TYR A 101 -1.23 -1.23 -3.93
C TYR A 101 -1.60 -2.59 -3.37
N ASP A 102 -2.62 -2.65 -2.50
CA ASP A 102 -3.18 -3.91 -1.99
C ASP A 102 -4.36 -4.34 -2.86
N ILE A 103 -4.13 -5.33 -3.74
CA ILE A 103 -5.11 -5.83 -4.71
C ILE A 103 -6.38 -6.32 -4.01
N GLY A 104 -6.25 -7.00 -2.85
CA GLY A 104 -7.38 -7.55 -2.12
C GLY A 104 -8.20 -6.49 -1.39
N ASN A 105 -7.55 -5.49 -0.81
CA ASN A 105 -8.26 -4.38 -0.16
C ASN A 105 -9.07 -3.60 -1.19
N SER A 106 -8.49 -3.26 -2.33
CA SER A 106 -9.17 -2.62 -3.46
C SER A 106 -10.36 -3.44 -3.96
N ALA A 107 -10.19 -4.74 -4.18
CA ALA A 107 -11.27 -5.63 -4.60
C ALA A 107 -12.40 -5.70 -3.57
N SER A 108 -12.08 -5.66 -2.27
CA SER A 108 -13.10 -5.68 -1.22
C SER A 108 -13.90 -4.38 -1.15
N LEU A 109 -13.33 -3.26 -1.58
CA LEU A 109 -14.00 -1.97 -1.73
C LEU A 109 -14.78 -1.85 -3.04
N GLY A 110 -14.56 -2.76 -3.98
CA GLY A 110 -15.22 -2.79 -5.28
C GLY A 110 -14.61 -1.83 -6.30
N PHE A 111 -13.36 -1.43 -6.11
CA PHE A 111 -12.64 -0.60 -7.10
C PHE A 111 -12.29 -1.42 -8.34
N ASP A 112 -12.31 -0.75 -9.49
CA ASP A 112 -11.87 -1.34 -10.76
C ASP A 112 -10.33 -1.27 -10.84
N PRO A 113 -9.62 -2.40 -10.88
CA PRO A 113 -8.16 -2.41 -10.96
C PRO A 113 -7.62 -1.71 -12.20
N LYS A 114 -8.41 -1.66 -13.28
CA LYS A 114 -8.00 -0.91 -14.47
C LYS A 114 -7.98 0.58 -14.19
N GLU A 115 -9.03 1.12 -13.55
CA GLU A 115 -9.10 2.53 -13.15
C GLU A 115 -7.96 2.87 -12.19
N GLU A 116 -7.73 2.07 -11.15
CA GLU A 116 -6.65 2.27 -10.19
C GLU A 116 -5.28 2.36 -10.86
N LEU A 117 -4.98 1.41 -11.73
CA LEU A 117 -3.67 1.35 -12.40
C LEU A 117 -3.51 2.42 -13.48
N ASP A 118 -4.59 2.83 -14.14
CA ASP A 118 -4.56 3.96 -15.09
C ASP A 118 -4.34 5.29 -14.34
N GLU A 119 -4.86 5.46 -13.11
CA GLU A 119 -4.74 6.70 -12.33
C GLU A 119 -3.39 6.85 -11.60
N TYR A 120 -2.91 5.81 -10.92
CA TYR A 120 -1.68 5.91 -10.11
C TYR A 120 -0.68 4.77 -10.29
N GLY A 121 -0.86 3.90 -11.28
CA GLY A 121 0.00 2.73 -11.52
C GLY A 121 1.49 3.06 -11.64
N GLN A 122 1.84 4.20 -12.24
CA GLN A 122 3.23 4.67 -12.37
C GLN A 122 3.85 5.12 -11.03
N ARG A 123 3.05 5.29 -10.00
CA ARG A 123 3.46 5.70 -8.66
C ARG A 123 3.50 4.54 -7.66
N ILE A 124 3.36 3.28 -8.11
CA ILE A 124 3.38 2.11 -7.23
C ILE A 124 4.81 1.75 -6.85
N LEU A 125 5.08 1.69 -5.54
CA LEU A 125 6.34 1.22 -4.97
C LEU A 125 6.32 -0.28 -4.71
N ASN A 126 5.22 -0.77 -4.13
CA ASN A 126 5.04 -2.15 -3.73
C ASN A 126 3.60 -2.61 -3.99
N VAL A 127 3.43 -3.90 -4.22
CA VAL A 127 2.12 -4.51 -4.44
C VAL A 127 1.90 -5.61 -3.41
N HIS A 128 0.80 -5.56 -2.68
CA HIS A 128 0.31 -6.66 -1.87
C HIS A 128 -0.57 -7.58 -2.71
N VAL A 129 -0.08 -8.80 -2.95
CA VAL A 129 -0.86 -9.84 -3.62
C VAL A 129 -1.76 -10.51 -2.60
N LYS A 130 -3.02 -10.17 -2.65
CA LYS A 130 -4.06 -10.57 -1.72
C LYS A 130 -5.36 -10.76 -2.50
N ASP A 131 -6.23 -11.61 -2.01
CA ASP A 131 -7.58 -11.75 -2.55
C ASP A 131 -8.61 -11.62 -1.42
N ARG A 132 -9.70 -10.93 -1.69
CA ARG A 132 -10.80 -10.71 -0.74
C ARG A 132 -12.13 -10.83 -1.45
N LYS A 133 -13.17 -11.19 -0.70
CA LYS A 133 -14.57 -11.04 -1.15
C LYS A 133 -14.98 -9.58 -1.08
N LEU A 134 -15.86 -9.16 -1.99
CA LEU A 134 -16.48 -7.83 -1.97
C LEU A 134 -17.13 -7.57 -0.61
N GLY A 135 -16.73 -6.50 0.07
CA GLY A 135 -17.15 -6.19 1.44
C GLY A 135 -16.75 -7.23 2.49
N GLY A 136 -15.87 -8.17 2.15
CA GLY A 136 -15.57 -9.34 2.96
C GLY A 136 -14.11 -9.45 3.41
N THR A 137 -13.75 -10.65 3.87
CA THR A 137 -12.44 -10.98 4.41
C THR A 137 -11.50 -11.56 3.35
N THR A 138 -10.22 -11.72 3.73
CA THR A 138 -9.20 -12.38 2.92
C THR A 138 -9.54 -13.85 2.68
N VAL A 139 -9.37 -14.30 1.43
CA VAL A 139 -9.62 -15.65 0.97
C VAL A 139 -8.40 -16.17 0.17
N PRO A 140 -8.29 -17.48 -0.10
CA PRO A 140 -7.23 -18.02 -0.95
C PRO A 140 -7.20 -17.32 -2.32
N LEU A 141 -5.99 -17.09 -2.85
CA LEU A 141 -5.79 -16.41 -4.13
C LEU A 141 -6.59 -17.06 -5.26
N GLY A 142 -7.27 -16.26 -6.05
CA GLY A 142 -8.12 -16.69 -7.17
C GLY A 142 -9.52 -17.17 -6.75
N THR A 143 -9.92 -17.02 -5.47
CA THR A 143 -11.26 -17.41 -5.00
C THR A 143 -12.10 -16.23 -4.52
N GLY A 144 -11.54 -15.03 -4.53
CA GLY A 144 -12.20 -13.79 -4.16
C GLY A 144 -12.74 -12.99 -5.34
N ASN A 145 -12.67 -11.67 -5.19
CA ASN A 145 -13.11 -10.70 -6.20
C ASN A 145 -11.94 -9.94 -6.85
N ALA A 146 -10.69 -10.20 -6.42
CA ALA A 146 -9.52 -9.56 -7.00
C ALA A 146 -9.21 -10.12 -8.39
N ASP A 147 -9.12 -9.26 -9.41
CA ASP A 147 -8.61 -9.66 -10.73
C ASP A 147 -7.08 -9.56 -10.74
N ILE A 148 -6.44 -10.51 -10.04
CA ILE A 148 -4.98 -10.57 -9.90
C ILE A 148 -4.31 -10.72 -11.28
N ASN A 149 -4.95 -11.41 -12.22
CA ASN A 149 -4.41 -11.62 -13.55
C ASN A 149 -4.32 -10.29 -14.32
N LEU A 150 -5.41 -9.51 -14.34
CA LEU A 150 -5.43 -8.18 -14.96
C LEU A 150 -4.39 -7.26 -14.33
N VAL A 151 -4.29 -7.25 -13.00
CA VAL A 151 -3.30 -6.43 -12.28
C VAL A 151 -1.88 -6.79 -12.72
N ILE A 152 -1.52 -8.08 -12.75
CA ILE A 152 -0.18 -8.52 -13.17
C ILE A 152 0.10 -8.13 -14.61
N GLN A 153 -0.85 -8.29 -15.53
CA GLN A 153 -0.70 -7.86 -16.92
C GLN A 153 -0.44 -6.36 -17.03
N LYS A 154 -1.22 -5.55 -16.34
CA LYS A 154 -1.06 -4.10 -16.32
C LYS A 154 0.28 -3.65 -15.73
N LEU A 155 0.71 -4.25 -14.62
CA LEU A 155 2.02 -3.97 -14.03
C LEU A 155 3.16 -4.27 -15.01
N GLN A 156 3.06 -5.35 -15.78
CA GLN A 156 4.03 -5.68 -16.83
C GLN A 156 4.01 -4.68 -17.99
N GLU A 157 2.82 -4.24 -18.43
CA GLU A 157 2.66 -3.19 -19.44
C GLU A 157 3.34 -1.88 -19.03
N PHE A 158 3.28 -1.52 -17.75
CA PHE A 158 3.95 -0.33 -17.18
C PHE A 158 5.44 -0.51 -16.97
N GLY A 159 5.97 -1.73 -17.12
CA GLY A 159 7.37 -2.03 -16.81
C GLY A 159 7.67 -2.02 -15.30
N TYR A 160 6.68 -2.32 -14.46
CA TYR A 160 6.83 -2.40 -13.02
C TYR A 160 7.91 -3.43 -12.65
N SER A 161 8.89 -3.00 -11.86
CA SER A 161 10.01 -3.83 -11.41
C SER A 161 10.13 -3.93 -9.87
N GLY A 162 9.11 -3.43 -9.16
CA GLY A 162 9.04 -3.48 -7.71
C GLY A 162 8.67 -4.87 -7.16
N GLY A 163 8.49 -4.94 -5.85
CA GLY A 163 8.15 -6.17 -5.14
C GLY A 163 6.69 -6.59 -5.32
N LEU A 164 6.46 -7.90 -5.34
CA LEU A 164 5.14 -8.50 -5.16
C LEU A 164 5.14 -9.21 -3.80
N THR A 165 4.55 -8.58 -2.81
CA THR A 165 4.50 -9.09 -1.43
C THR A 165 3.24 -9.92 -1.24
N MET A 166 3.38 -11.24 -1.01
CA MET A 166 2.22 -12.09 -0.75
C MET A 166 1.66 -11.85 0.65
N GLN A 167 0.46 -11.31 0.72
CA GLN A 167 -0.31 -11.08 1.95
C GLN A 167 -1.62 -11.88 1.93
N ALA A 168 -1.56 -13.11 1.45
CA ALA A 168 -2.72 -13.94 1.16
C ALA A 168 -3.24 -14.70 2.40
N ALA A 169 -4.36 -15.39 2.24
CA ALA A 169 -5.00 -16.16 3.31
C ALA A 169 -4.04 -17.24 3.84
N ARG A 170 -4.07 -17.44 5.15
CA ARG A 170 -3.32 -18.52 5.82
C ARG A 170 -4.09 -19.83 5.69
N GLY A 171 -3.34 -20.96 5.67
CA GLY A 171 -3.87 -22.31 5.70
C GLY A 171 -3.47 -23.03 6.98
N GLU A 172 -3.75 -24.34 7.04
CA GLU A 172 -3.37 -25.17 8.19
C GLU A 172 -1.85 -25.37 8.28
N ASN A 173 -1.17 -25.38 7.12
CA ASN A 173 0.29 -25.50 7.02
C ASN A 173 0.83 -24.26 6.28
N ASP A 174 1.45 -23.37 7.01
CA ASP A 174 1.93 -22.07 6.46
C ASP A 174 2.94 -22.26 5.32
N VAL A 175 3.82 -23.25 5.40
CA VAL A 175 4.86 -23.51 4.38
C VAL A 175 4.24 -24.02 3.08
N GLU A 176 3.34 -24.98 3.16
CA GLU A 176 2.67 -25.53 1.96
C GLU A 176 1.75 -24.46 1.34
N THR A 177 1.01 -23.74 2.16
CA THR A 177 0.18 -22.61 1.71
C THR A 177 1.02 -21.57 0.98
N ALA A 178 2.16 -21.16 1.52
CA ALA A 178 3.06 -20.22 0.87
C ALA A 178 3.59 -20.74 -0.48
N LYS A 179 3.93 -22.04 -0.57
CA LYS A 179 4.36 -22.66 -1.84
C LYS A 179 3.24 -22.65 -2.90
N GLU A 180 2.02 -22.98 -2.51
CA GLU A 180 0.85 -22.96 -3.41
C GLU A 180 0.58 -21.57 -3.93
N GLN A 181 0.55 -20.57 -3.06
CA GLN A 181 0.37 -19.17 -3.43
C GLN A 181 1.48 -18.66 -4.35
N LEU A 182 2.74 -19.00 -4.05
CA LEU A 182 3.88 -18.66 -4.90
C LEU A 182 3.77 -19.31 -6.29
N LYS A 183 3.34 -20.57 -6.35
CA LYS A 183 3.09 -21.27 -7.62
C LYS A 183 2.01 -20.60 -8.42
N TYR A 184 0.90 -20.17 -7.78
CA TYR A 184 -0.19 -19.47 -8.41
C TYR A 184 0.29 -18.14 -9.03
N VAL A 185 0.95 -17.28 -8.25
CA VAL A 185 1.44 -15.98 -8.75
C VAL A 185 2.46 -16.17 -9.87
N ARG A 186 3.39 -17.13 -9.75
CA ARG A 186 4.35 -17.43 -10.82
C ARG A 186 3.69 -17.91 -12.10
N SER A 187 2.59 -18.64 -12.01
CA SER A 187 1.85 -19.08 -13.21
C SER A 187 1.27 -17.89 -13.97
N LEU A 188 0.76 -16.87 -13.27
CA LEU A 188 0.25 -15.65 -13.89
C LEU A 188 1.37 -14.83 -14.55
N LEU A 189 2.50 -14.67 -13.88
CA LEU A 189 3.67 -13.95 -14.41
C LEU A 189 4.24 -14.60 -15.70
N ASN A 190 4.12 -15.92 -15.85
CA ASN A 190 4.62 -16.65 -17.02
C ASN A 190 3.63 -16.64 -18.18
N ASN A 191 2.32 -16.55 -17.93
CA ASN A 191 1.28 -16.55 -18.95
C ASN A 191 1.11 -15.19 -19.61
N SER A 192 1.69 -14.15 -19.08
CA SER A 192 1.60 -12.77 -19.57
C SER A 192 2.78 -12.40 -20.50
N LYS A 193 3.56 -13.40 -20.93
CA LYS A 193 4.60 -13.27 -21.97
C LYS A 193 4.02 -13.81 -23.28
#